data_cd44c83850d49d480109aa6632560f2a
#
_entry.id   cd44c83850d49d480109aa6632560f2a
#
_cell.length_a   1.000
_cell.length_b   1.000
_cell.length_c   1.000
_cell.angle_alpha   90.00
_cell.angle_beta   90.00
_cell.angle_gamma   90.00
#
_symmetry.space_group_name_H-M   'P 1'
#
loop_
_entity.id
_entity.type
_entity.pdbx_description
1 polymer ?
#
loop_
_entity_poly.entity_id
_entity_poly.type
_entity_poly.pdbx_seq_one_letter_code
_entity_poly.pdbx_strand_id
1 'polypeptide(L)'
;MLPILTTLSVISSWYGPGFHGHLTASGSRYNQHGLTAAHKTLPFGTRLRVCFQRCAVVTVNDRGPYIYGRGLDLSKGAADAIGLTAFGVGRVQVTRLN
;
A
#
# COMPACT_ATOMS: atom_id res chain seq x y z
N MET A 1 5.97 14.77 1.52
CA MET A 1 4.67 14.25 1.98
C MET A 1 3.63 14.37 0.87
N LEU A 2 2.71 13.42 0.74
CA LEU A 2 1.63 13.45 -0.26
C LEU A 2 0.48 14.32 0.29
N PRO A 3 0.16 15.48 -0.34
CA PRO A 3 -0.97 16.32 0.09
C PRO A 3 -2.32 15.60 -0.11
N ILE A 4 -3.31 16.02 0.67
CA ILE A 4 -4.69 15.49 0.56
C ILE A 4 -5.24 15.83 -0.83
N LEU A 5 -5.91 14.83 -1.47
CA LEU A 5 -6.52 14.91 -2.80
C LEU A 5 -5.54 15.13 -3.95
N THR A 6 -4.25 15.10 -3.68
CA THR A 6 -3.25 15.06 -4.75
C THR A 6 -3.07 13.64 -5.23
N THR A 7 -3.09 13.44 -6.55
CA THR A 7 -2.86 12.15 -7.17
C THR A 7 -1.44 12.10 -7.74
N LEU A 8 -0.69 11.08 -7.34
CA LEU A 8 0.66 10.83 -7.84
C LEU A 8 0.75 9.44 -8.45
N SER A 9 1.64 9.32 -9.44
CA SER A 9 2.02 8.03 -10.02
C SER A 9 3.24 7.51 -9.26
N VAL A 10 3.12 6.32 -8.68
CA VAL A 10 4.23 5.69 -7.93
C VAL A 10 4.40 4.24 -8.35
N ILE A 11 5.61 3.72 -8.17
CA ILE A 11 5.87 2.29 -8.33
C ILE A 11 5.48 1.59 -7.02
N SER A 12 4.59 0.62 -7.13
CA SER A 12 4.12 -0.17 -6.00
C SER A 12 4.47 -1.64 -6.17
N SER A 13 4.80 -2.27 -5.06
CA SER A 13 4.87 -3.72 -4.92
C SER A 13 3.82 -4.18 -3.92
N TRP A 14 3.81 -5.46 -3.59
CA TRP A 14 2.98 -5.98 -2.52
C TRP A 14 3.76 -7.03 -1.73
N TYR A 15 3.42 -7.19 -0.47
CA TYR A 15 4.06 -8.17 0.40
C TYR A 15 3.04 -9.23 0.83
N GLY A 16 3.51 -10.44 0.94
CA GLY A 16 2.65 -11.57 0.86
C GLY A 16 2.48 -12.37 2.13
N PRO A 17 2.10 -13.65 1.96
CA PRO A 17 1.63 -14.50 3.05
C PRO A 17 2.68 -14.79 4.13
N GLY A 18 3.97 -14.70 3.82
CA GLY A 18 5.05 -14.91 4.81
C GLY A 18 5.04 -13.92 5.95
N PHE A 19 4.36 -12.79 5.81
CA PHE A 19 4.25 -11.76 6.86
C PHE A 19 2.92 -11.81 7.60
N HIS A 20 1.99 -12.65 7.19
CA HIS A 20 0.66 -12.72 7.81
C HIS A 20 0.76 -13.02 9.31
N GLY A 21 0.09 -12.20 10.12
CA GLY A 21 0.12 -12.30 11.57
C GLY A 21 1.31 -11.62 12.24
N HIS A 22 2.31 -11.17 11.49
CA HIS A 22 3.45 -10.44 12.05
C HIS A 22 3.06 -9.01 12.42
N LEU A 23 3.74 -8.43 13.41
CA LEU A 23 3.51 -7.04 13.79
C LEU A 23 4.01 -6.10 12.68
N THR A 24 3.18 -5.11 12.36
CA THR A 24 3.58 -3.99 11.52
C THR A 24 4.23 -2.89 12.35
N ALA A 25 4.79 -1.88 11.70
CA ALA A 25 5.42 -0.77 12.38
C ALA A 25 4.43 0.05 13.23
N SER A 26 3.14 0.03 12.90
CA SER A 26 2.10 0.69 13.70
C SER A 26 1.72 -0.07 14.96
N GLY A 27 2.21 -1.30 15.13
CA GLY A 27 1.84 -2.18 16.23
C GLY A 27 0.64 -3.08 15.93
N SER A 28 -0.05 -2.87 14.83
CA SER A 28 -1.12 -3.78 14.38
C SER A 28 -0.51 -5.04 13.77
N ARG A 29 -1.26 -6.12 13.75
CA ARG A 29 -0.82 -7.33 13.05
C ARG A 29 -1.15 -7.24 11.58
N TYR A 30 -0.20 -7.67 10.73
CA TYR A 30 -0.45 -7.73 9.29
C TYR A 30 -1.52 -8.77 8.99
N ASN A 31 -2.58 -8.33 8.30
CA ASN A 31 -3.60 -9.19 7.72
C ASN A 31 -3.46 -9.14 6.20
N GLN A 32 -2.97 -10.22 5.60
CA GLN A 32 -2.78 -10.25 4.14
C GLN A 32 -4.08 -10.08 3.36
N HIS A 33 -5.23 -10.34 3.96
CA HIS A 33 -6.54 -10.19 3.33
C HIS A 33 -7.14 -8.79 3.54
N GLY A 34 -6.55 -7.97 4.40
CA GLY A 34 -7.00 -6.60 4.63
C GLY A 34 -6.54 -5.65 3.53
N LEU A 35 -7.08 -4.44 3.56
CA LEU A 35 -6.75 -3.37 2.61
C LEU A 35 -5.79 -2.39 3.29
N THR A 36 -4.51 -2.72 3.30
CA THR A 36 -3.48 -1.93 3.98
C THR A 36 -2.25 -1.73 3.11
N ALA A 37 -1.39 -0.80 3.52
CA ALA A 37 -0.17 -0.49 2.80
C ALA A 37 0.95 -0.06 3.75
N ALA A 38 2.18 -0.26 3.30
CA ALA A 38 3.37 0.33 3.88
C ALA A 38 3.77 1.56 3.08
N HIS A 39 4.12 2.64 3.77
CA HIS A 39 4.64 3.87 3.20
C HIS A 39 5.76 4.40 4.10
N LYS A 40 6.76 5.05 3.48
CA LYS A 40 7.97 5.46 4.20
C LYS A 40 7.71 6.53 5.26
N THR A 41 6.80 7.46 5.01
CA THR A 41 6.66 8.67 5.82
C THR A 41 5.24 9.06 6.18
N LEU A 42 4.22 8.65 5.42
CA LEU A 42 2.84 9.05 5.71
C LEU A 42 2.41 8.55 7.09
N PRO A 43 1.68 9.36 7.85
CA PRO A 43 1.21 8.94 9.17
C PRO A 43 0.38 7.66 9.12
N PHE A 44 0.50 6.82 10.15
CA PHE A 44 -0.37 5.67 10.29
C PHE A 44 -1.82 6.12 10.39
N GLY A 45 -2.72 5.40 9.73
CA GLY A 45 -4.11 5.81 9.61
C GLY A 45 -4.40 6.65 8.37
N THR A 46 -3.38 7.08 7.62
CA THR A 46 -3.59 7.74 6.34
C THR A 46 -4.30 6.79 5.38
N ARG A 47 -5.37 7.27 4.76
CA ARG A 47 -6.10 6.50 3.75
C ARG A 47 -5.70 6.98 2.37
N LEU A 48 -5.45 6.02 1.50
CA LEU A 48 -5.03 6.24 0.13
C LEU A 48 -5.99 5.50 -0.80
N ARG A 49 -6.46 6.20 -1.83
CA ARG A 49 -7.10 5.54 -2.96
C ARG A 49 -6.00 5.14 -3.92
N VAL A 50 -5.90 3.85 -4.23
CA VAL A 50 -4.87 3.29 -5.09
C VAL A 50 -5.53 2.63 -6.29
N CYS A 51 -5.10 2.99 -7.48
CA CYS A 51 -5.67 2.48 -8.73
C CYS A 51 -4.59 1.88 -9.62
N PHE A 52 -4.89 0.71 -10.18
CA PHE A 52 -4.11 0.04 -11.22
C PHE A 52 -5.05 -0.38 -12.34
N GLN A 53 -5.52 -1.61 -12.37
CA GLN A 53 -6.64 -2.03 -13.24
C GLN A 53 -7.98 -1.65 -12.63
N ARG A 54 -8.04 -1.60 -11.32
CA ARG A 54 -9.19 -1.16 -10.51
C ARG A 54 -8.66 -0.32 -9.35
N CYS A 55 -9.55 0.27 -8.60
CA CYS A 55 -9.20 1.10 -7.44
C CYS A 55 -9.63 0.44 -6.13
N ALA A 56 -8.87 0.71 -5.06
CA ALA A 56 -9.24 0.36 -3.70
C ALA A 56 -8.74 1.44 -2.74
N VAL A 57 -9.38 1.56 -1.59
CA VAL A 57 -8.92 2.42 -0.51
C VAL A 57 -8.15 1.56 0.49
N VAL A 58 -6.92 1.99 0.79
CA VAL A 58 -6.05 1.29 1.74
C VAL A 58 -5.68 2.22 2.89
N THR A 59 -5.36 1.63 4.04
CA THR A 59 -4.89 2.37 5.22
C THR A 59 -3.40 2.09 5.42
N VAL A 60 -2.61 3.15 5.58
CA VAL A 60 -1.19 3.04 5.91
C VAL A 60 -1.05 2.57 7.36
N ASN A 61 -0.41 1.42 7.56
CA ASN A 61 -0.17 0.87 8.89
C ASN A 61 1.24 0.31 9.08
N ASP A 62 2.11 0.50 8.09
CA ASP A 62 3.46 -0.03 8.15
C ASP A 62 4.44 0.92 7.47
N ARG A 63 5.75 0.63 7.60
CA ARG A 63 6.85 1.38 7.02
C ARG A 63 7.54 0.58 5.93
N GLY A 64 8.00 1.27 4.91
CA GLY A 64 8.60 0.73 3.71
C GLY A 64 7.85 1.21 2.47
N PRO A 65 8.15 0.67 1.31
CA PRO A 65 9.24 -0.27 1.00
C PRO A 65 10.60 0.41 1.03
N TYR A 66 11.65 -0.37 1.27
CA TYR A 66 13.02 0.14 1.32
C TYR A 66 13.84 -0.24 0.08
N ILE A 67 13.17 -0.73 -0.94
CA ILE A 67 13.77 -0.99 -2.24
C ILE A 67 13.71 0.30 -3.05
N TYR A 68 14.85 0.71 -3.60
CA TYR A 68 14.96 1.94 -4.39
C TYR A 68 13.94 1.98 -5.52
N GLY A 69 13.32 3.13 -5.70
CA GLY A 69 12.34 3.37 -6.75
C GLY A 69 10.92 2.94 -6.43
N ARG A 70 10.68 2.25 -5.31
CA ARG A 70 9.33 1.86 -4.88
C ARG A 70 8.80 2.85 -3.86
N GLY A 71 7.58 3.35 -4.08
CA GLY A 71 6.94 4.33 -3.21
C GLY A 71 5.84 3.77 -2.32
N LEU A 72 5.37 2.56 -2.59
CA LEU A 72 4.26 1.94 -1.87
C LEU A 72 4.42 0.43 -1.88
N ASP A 73 4.01 -0.21 -0.77
CA ASP A 73 3.98 -1.66 -0.67
C ASP A 73 2.61 -2.08 -0.14
N LEU A 74 1.83 -2.76 -0.97
CA LEU A 74 0.44 -3.10 -0.67
C LEU A 74 0.35 -4.46 0.04
N SER A 75 -0.69 -4.62 0.86
CA SER A 75 -1.10 -5.95 1.30
C SER A 75 -1.50 -6.79 0.10
N LYS A 76 -1.49 -8.12 0.25
CA LYS A 76 -1.96 -9.02 -0.82
C LYS A 76 -3.42 -8.73 -1.17
N GLY A 77 -4.28 -8.52 -0.17
CA GLY A 77 -5.69 -8.19 -0.40
C GLY A 77 -5.88 -6.92 -1.20
N ALA A 78 -5.09 -5.88 -0.92
CA ALA A 78 -5.12 -4.65 -1.70
C ALA A 78 -4.62 -4.87 -3.13
N ALA A 79 -3.52 -5.60 -3.30
CA ALA A 79 -2.99 -5.94 -4.63
C ALA A 79 -4.01 -6.74 -5.44
N ASP A 80 -4.67 -7.71 -4.82
CA ASP A 80 -5.75 -8.49 -5.47
C ASP A 80 -6.88 -7.57 -5.92
N ALA A 81 -7.31 -6.65 -5.04
CA ALA A 81 -8.43 -5.76 -5.32
C ALA A 81 -8.19 -4.86 -6.52
N ILE A 82 -6.95 -4.42 -6.75
CA ILE A 82 -6.62 -3.53 -7.88
C ILE A 82 -6.06 -4.25 -9.10
N GLY A 83 -5.83 -5.55 -9.02
CA GLY A 83 -5.31 -6.34 -10.13
C GLY A 83 -3.79 -6.35 -10.26
N LEU A 84 -3.06 -6.01 -9.19
CA LEU A 84 -1.60 -5.91 -9.22
C LEU A 84 -0.89 -7.24 -8.92
N THR A 85 -1.53 -8.16 -8.24
CA THR A 85 -0.90 -9.37 -7.69
C THR A 85 -0.08 -10.15 -8.73
N ALA A 86 -0.66 -10.39 -9.90
CA ALA A 86 0.00 -11.17 -10.95
C ALA A 86 1.23 -10.47 -11.55
N PHE A 87 1.30 -9.15 -11.43
CA PHE A 87 2.42 -8.35 -11.94
C PHE A 87 3.56 -8.22 -10.93
N GLY A 88 3.27 -8.39 -9.65
CA GLY A 88 4.24 -8.23 -8.57
C GLY A 88 4.60 -6.79 -8.28
N VAL A 89 4.96 -6.04 -9.30
CA VAL A 89 5.34 -4.62 -9.25
C VAL A 89 4.68 -3.91 -10.41
N GLY A 90 4.18 -2.71 -10.18
CA GLY A 90 3.57 -1.90 -11.24
C GLY A 90 3.43 -0.44 -10.84
N ARG A 91 3.14 0.39 -11.82
CA ARG A 91 2.88 1.82 -11.62
C ARG A 91 1.42 2.02 -11.29
N VAL A 92 1.15 2.61 -10.13
CA VAL A 92 -0.20 2.85 -9.64
C VAL A 92 -0.44 4.36 -9.46
N GLN A 93 -1.71 4.75 -9.45
CA GLN A 93 -2.14 6.10 -9.14
C GLN A 93 -2.57 6.14 -7.67
N VAL A 94 -2.01 7.06 -6.89
CA VAL A 94 -2.26 7.16 -5.45
C VAL A 94 -2.82 8.54 -5.12
N THR A 95 -3.97 8.56 -4.47
CA THR A 95 -4.61 9.80 -4.01
C THR A 95 -4.78 9.73 -2.49
N ARG A 96 -4.24 10.70 -1.78
CA ARG A 96 -4.42 10.78 -0.32
C ARG A 96 -5.81 11.34 0.01
N LEU A 97 -6.52 10.66 0.92
CA LEU A 97 -7.92 10.99 1.25
C LEU A 97 -8.10 11.72 2.59
N ASN A 98 -7.11 11.64 3.49
CA ASN A 98 -7.24 12.29 4.81
C ASN A 98 -5.95 12.91 5.33
#